data_e58fe34fe1809a117d62e653b563e667
#
_entry.id   e58fe34fe1809a117d62e653b563e667
#
_cell.length_a   1.000
_cell.length_b   1.000
_cell.length_c   1.000
_cell.angle_alpha   90.00
_cell.angle_beta   90.00
_cell.angle_gamma   90.00
#
_symmetry.space_group_name_H-M   'P 1'
#
loop_
_entity.id
_entity.type
_entity.pdbx_description
1 polymer ?
#
loop_
_entity_poly.entity_id
_entity_poly.type
_entity_poly.pdbx_seq_one_letter_code
_entity_poly.pdbx_strand_id
1 'polypeptide(L)'
;MLTGHGDVKDAVEAMKQGAWDFLVKETPFDAVAVNAALARLKTVRGLRKENLAARHGGFTRDVIIEGPSQAWQKLKAQIAQVAPSNAAVLIQGETGSGKEIAARLLHDLSRLANGPFIAINCGAVSRELLESELFGHEKGSFTGATAAKPGLIAAAEGGTLFLDELGEMPG
;
A
#
# COMPACT_ATOMS: atom_id res chain seq x y z
N MET A 1 -17.56 -15.31 -4.69
CA MET A 1 -18.55 -15.64 -5.74
C MET A 1 -19.88 -15.94 -5.09
N LEU A 2 -21.00 -15.50 -5.65
CA LEU A 2 -22.36 -15.76 -5.17
C LEU A 2 -23.12 -16.53 -6.25
N THR A 3 -23.71 -17.68 -5.93
CA THR A 3 -24.42 -18.54 -6.89
C THR A 3 -25.76 -18.98 -6.35
N GLY A 4 -26.75 -19.19 -7.26
CA GLY A 4 -28.10 -19.69 -6.91
C GLY A 4 -28.19 -21.22 -6.74
N HIS A 5 -27.26 -21.95 -7.36
CA HIS A 5 -27.08 -23.40 -7.21
C HIS A 5 -25.58 -23.63 -7.17
N GLY A 6 -25.08 -24.30 -6.16
CA GLY A 6 -23.66 -24.57 -6.04
C GLY A 6 -23.43 -25.97 -5.48
N ASP A 7 -22.79 -26.82 -6.28
CA ASP A 7 -22.20 -28.06 -5.80
C ASP A 7 -20.76 -27.76 -5.27
N VAL A 8 -20.26 -28.69 -4.45
CA VAL A 8 -18.88 -28.62 -3.92
C VAL A 8 -17.84 -28.50 -5.07
N LYS A 9 -18.11 -29.09 -6.23
CA LYS A 9 -17.28 -29.00 -7.42
C LYS A 9 -17.18 -27.57 -7.96
N ASP A 10 -18.32 -26.86 -8.02
CA ASP A 10 -18.37 -25.46 -8.50
C ASP A 10 -17.61 -24.53 -7.53
N ALA A 11 -17.70 -24.79 -6.22
CA ALA A 11 -16.94 -24.07 -5.22
C ALA A 11 -15.42 -24.24 -5.40
N VAL A 12 -14.96 -25.48 -5.59
CA VAL A 12 -13.55 -25.82 -5.80
C VAL A 12 -13.02 -25.18 -7.09
N GLU A 13 -13.80 -25.22 -8.18
CA GLU A 13 -13.40 -24.62 -9.45
C GLU A 13 -13.33 -23.11 -9.36
N ALA A 14 -14.29 -22.44 -8.72
CA ALA A 14 -14.26 -21.01 -8.48
C ALA A 14 -13.04 -20.58 -7.64
N MET A 15 -12.69 -21.37 -6.61
CA MET A 15 -11.49 -21.08 -5.79
C MET A 15 -10.20 -21.25 -6.60
N LYS A 16 -10.11 -22.24 -7.50
CA LYS A 16 -8.97 -22.41 -8.41
C LYS A 16 -8.83 -21.25 -9.40
N GLN A 17 -9.94 -20.67 -9.83
CA GLN A 17 -9.98 -19.49 -10.71
C GLN A 17 -9.77 -18.16 -9.97
N GLY A 18 -9.41 -18.22 -8.68
CA GLY A 18 -9.05 -17.03 -7.89
C GLY A 18 -10.22 -16.40 -7.13
N ALA A 19 -11.36 -17.09 -6.99
CA ALA A 19 -12.40 -16.64 -6.08
C ALA A 19 -11.88 -16.69 -4.65
N TRP A 20 -12.10 -15.62 -3.90
CA TRP A 20 -11.65 -15.54 -2.51
C TRP A 20 -12.52 -16.32 -1.53
N ASP A 21 -13.83 -16.38 -1.79
CA ASP A 21 -14.80 -17.10 -1.02
C ASP A 21 -16.00 -17.50 -1.92
N PHE A 22 -16.76 -18.50 -1.52
CA PHE A 22 -17.90 -19.01 -2.25
C PHE A 22 -19.11 -19.04 -1.31
N LEU A 23 -20.20 -18.42 -1.72
CA LEU A 23 -21.44 -18.38 -0.97
C LEU A 23 -22.59 -18.88 -1.85
N VAL A 24 -23.37 -19.82 -1.34
CA VAL A 24 -24.61 -20.26 -1.98
C VAL A 24 -25.72 -19.28 -1.61
N LYS A 25 -26.49 -18.85 -2.60
CA LYS A 25 -27.64 -17.98 -2.40
C LYS A 25 -28.80 -18.80 -1.86
N GLU A 26 -28.95 -18.80 -0.54
CA GLU A 26 -30.11 -19.41 0.11
C GLU A 26 -31.27 -18.41 0.17
N THR A 27 -32.50 -18.92 0.21
CA THR A 27 -33.72 -18.15 0.47
C THR A 27 -34.27 -18.57 1.83
N PRO A 28 -34.31 -17.66 2.86
CA PRO A 28 -34.04 -16.21 2.78
C PRO A 28 -32.54 -15.88 2.67
N PHE A 29 -32.23 -14.75 2.03
CA PHE A 29 -30.86 -14.27 1.79
C PHE A 29 -30.11 -14.05 3.11
N ASP A 30 -29.01 -14.78 3.31
CA ASP A 30 -28.18 -14.63 4.52
C ASP A 30 -27.21 -13.45 4.41
N ALA A 31 -27.68 -12.27 4.79
CA ALA A 31 -26.85 -11.07 4.86
C ALA A 31 -25.70 -11.20 5.89
N VAL A 32 -25.85 -12.04 6.91
CA VAL A 32 -24.83 -12.22 7.95
C VAL A 32 -23.63 -12.97 7.37
N ALA A 33 -23.86 -14.04 6.61
CA ALA A 33 -22.79 -14.79 5.92
C ALA A 33 -22.02 -13.91 4.93
N VAL A 34 -22.72 -13.07 4.16
CA VAL A 34 -22.07 -12.13 3.22
C VAL A 34 -21.23 -11.11 3.97
N ASN A 35 -21.76 -10.48 5.02
CA ASN A 35 -21.02 -9.52 5.81
C ASN A 35 -19.81 -10.15 6.52
N ALA A 36 -19.91 -11.38 7.00
CA ALA A 36 -18.78 -12.11 7.58
C ALA A 36 -17.69 -12.41 6.56
N ALA A 37 -18.03 -12.78 5.32
CA ALA A 37 -17.07 -12.97 4.24
C ALA A 37 -16.38 -11.67 3.84
N LEU A 38 -17.12 -10.56 3.75
CA LEU A 38 -16.57 -9.23 3.48
C LEU A 38 -15.65 -8.74 4.61
N ALA A 39 -16.00 -8.98 5.87
CA ALA A 39 -15.16 -8.65 7.02
C ALA A 39 -13.83 -9.42 6.99
N ARG A 40 -13.85 -10.72 6.71
CA ARG A 40 -12.64 -11.55 6.53
C ARG A 40 -11.75 -11.04 5.40
N LEU A 41 -12.33 -10.66 4.26
CA LEU A 41 -11.61 -10.05 3.14
C LEU A 41 -10.89 -8.75 3.54
N LYS A 42 -11.58 -7.87 4.27
CA LYS A 42 -11.00 -6.59 4.76
C LYS A 42 -9.81 -6.86 5.70
N THR A 43 -9.96 -7.81 6.64
CA THR A 43 -8.90 -8.17 7.59
C THR A 43 -7.66 -8.72 6.89
N VAL A 44 -7.81 -9.64 5.95
CA VAL A 44 -6.65 -10.24 5.23
C VAL A 44 -5.98 -9.22 4.30
N ARG A 45 -6.75 -8.34 3.65
CA ARG A 45 -6.19 -7.22 2.87
C ARG A 45 -5.43 -6.24 3.77
N GLY A 46 -5.96 -5.92 4.95
CA GLY A 46 -5.28 -5.10 5.96
C GLY A 46 -3.95 -5.70 6.39
N LEU A 47 -3.94 -6.95 6.82
CA LEU A 47 -2.71 -7.66 7.23
C LEU A 47 -1.66 -7.77 6.11
N ARG A 48 -2.07 -7.94 4.84
CA ARG A 48 -1.15 -7.93 3.70
C ARG A 48 -0.54 -6.54 3.49
N LYS A 49 -1.35 -5.48 3.58
CA LYS A 49 -0.88 -4.08 3.46
C LYS A 49 0.08 -3.73 4.59
N GLU A 50 -0.24 -4.10 5.83
CA GLU A 50 0.63 -3.88 7.01
C GLU A 50 1.96 -4.64 6.88
N ASN A 51 1.96 -5.89 6.42
CA ASN A 51 3.19 -6.65 6.19
C ASN A 51 4.07 -6.05 5.09
N LEU A 52 3.49 -5.51 4.01
CA LEU A 52 4.23 -4.83 2.95
C LEU A 52 4.78 -3.49 3.44
N ALA A 53 3.99 -2.71 4.16
CA ALA A 53 4.43 -1.47 4.80
C ALA A 53 5.56 -1.71 5.81
N ALA A 54 5.48 -2.76 6.62
CA ALA A 54 6.54 -3.13 7.58
C ALA A 54 7.84 -3.58 6.91
N ARG A 55 7.77 -4.18 5.71
CA ARG A 55 8.96 -4.60 4.95
C ARG A 55 9.67 -3.44 4.25
N HIS A 56 8.95 -2.38 3.88
CA HIS A 56 9.44 -1.25 3.11
C HIS A 56 9.54 0.07 3.90
N GLY A 57 9.39 0.06 5.22
CA GLY A 57 9.49 1.29 6.00
C GLY A 57 9.15 1.11 7.47
N GLY A 58 9.98 0.35 8.18
CA GLY A 58 9.81 0.08 9.61
C GLY A 58 10.18 1.23 10.56
N PHE A 59 9.75 2.46 10.29
CA PHE A 59 9.78 3.52 11.30
C PHE A 59 8.41 3.53 12.02
N THR A 60 8.47 3.40 13.34
CA THR A 60 7.28 3.53 14.19
C THR A 60 6.84 5.00 14.26
N ARG A 61 5.53 5.24 14.43
CA ARG A 61 4.88 6.56 14.58
C ARG A 61 5.51 7.49 15.63
N ASP A 62 6.39 6.97 16.47
CA ASP A 62 6.90 7.64 17.66
C ASP A 62 8.16 8.49 17.44
N VAL A 63 8.64 8.67 16.19
CA VAL A 63 9.90 9.36 15.89
C VAL A 63 9.69 10.71 15.20
N ILE A 64 8.63 11.44 15.52
CA ILE A 64 8.59 12.86 15.15
C ILE A 64 9.33 13.65 16.20
N ILE A 65 10.61 13.89 15.96
CA ILE A 65 11.43 14.76 16.82
C ILE A 65 10.88 16.18 16.69
N GLU A 66 10.23 16.66 17.74
CA GLU A 66 9.82 18.05 17.85
C GLU A 66 11.04 18.92 18.10
N GLY A 67 11.54 19.58 17.06
CA GLY A 67 12.62 20.56 17.18
C GLY A 67 12.07 21.99 17.35
N PRO A 68 12.74 22.85 18.14
CA PRO A 68 12.34 24.26 18.31
C PRO A 68 12.64 25.12 17.08
N SER A 69 13.24 24.58 16.03
CA SER A 69 13.65 25.30 14.84
C SER A 69 12.47 25.99 14.13
N GLN A 70 12.59 27.30 13.86
CA GLN A 70 11.60 28.04 13.08
C GLN A 70 11.37 27.43 11.69
N ALA A 71 12.43 26.90 11.05
CA ALA A 71 12.33 26.24 9.75
C ALA A 71 11.45 25.00 9.84
N TRP A 72 11.60 24.20 10.88
CA TRP A 72 10.76 23.02 11.13
C TRP A 72 9.31 23.40 11.40
N GLN A 73 9.05 24.43 12.20
CA GLN A 73 7.68 24.91 12.46
C GLN A 73 6.99 25.42 11.19
N LYS A 74 7.71 26.14 10.33
CA LYS A 74 7.20 26.57 9.01
C LYS A 74 6.86 25.38 8.12
N LEU A 75 7.75 24.39 8.05
CA LEU A 75 7.53 23.18 7.26
C LEU A 75 6.31 22.40 7.77
N LYS A 76 6.17 22.22 9.09
CA LYS A 76 4.98 21.59 9.71
C LYS A 76 3.69 22.30 9.32
N ALA A 77 3.68 23.62 9.34
CA ALA A 77 2.51 24.41 8.94
C ALA A 77 2.14 24.21 7.46
N GLN A 78 3.14 24.17 6.58
CA GLN A 78 2.95 23.88 5.15
C GLN A 78 2.40 22.46 4.93
N ILE A 79 2.98 21.47 5.60
CA ILE A 79 2.53 20.08 5.55
C ILE A 79 1.07 19.97 6.01
N ALA A 80 0.71 20.59 7.14
CA ALA A 80 -0.66 20.58 7.67
C ALA A 80 -1.68 21.20 6.70
N GLN A 81 -1.26 22.20 5.94
CA GLN A 81 -2.09 22.86 4.93
C GLN A 81 -2.33 21.97 3.70
N VAL A 82 -1.31 21.21 3.27
CA VAL A 82 -1.35 20.40 2.03
C VAL A 82 -1.88 18.99 2.29
N ALA A 83 -1.62 18.40 3.45
CA ALA A 83 -1.95 17.02 3.79
C ALA A 83 -3.43 16.62 3.55
N PRO A 84 -4.45 17.48 3.79
CA PRO A 84 -5.83 17.12 3.50
C PRO A 84 -6.18 17.03 2.00
N SER A 85 -5.30 17.49 1.12
CA SER A 85 -5.51 17.45 -0.34
C SER A 85 -5.13 16.09 -0.93
N ASN A 86 -5.57 15.82 -2.17
CA ASN A 86 -5.16 14.65 -2.95
C ASN A 86 -4.03 14.98 -3.93
N ALA A 87 -3.30 16.08 -3.72
CA ALA A 87 -2.23 16.52 -4.61
C ALA A 87 -0.98 15.64 -4.44
N ALA A 88 -0.26 15.40 -5.53
CA ALA A 88 1.09 14.88 -5.46
C ALA A 88 2.01 15.96 -4.86
N VAL A 89 2.86 15.57 -3.91
CA VAL A 89 3.76 16.50 -3.20
C VAL A 89 5.20 16.16 -3.50
N LEU A 90 5.96 17.14 -4.00
CA LEU A 90 7.41 17.04 -4.16
C LEU A 90 8.11 17.58 -2.92
N ILE A 91 8.92 16.74 -2.26
CA ILE A 91 9.73 17.10 -1.11
C ILE A 91 11.19 17.26 -1.58
N GLN A 92 11.73 18.46 -1.48
CA GLN A 92 13.11 18.76 -1.88
C GLN A 92 13.98 19.04 -0.66
N GLY A 93 15.22 18.57 -0.70
CA GLY A 93 16.21 18.80 0.35
C GLY A 93 17.44 17.91 0.17
N GLU A 94 18.52 18.25 0.84
CA GLU A 94 19.77 17.49 0.83
C GLU A 94 19.58 16.08 1.39
N THR A 95 20.50 15.17 1.08
CA THR A 95 20.51 13.83 1.68
C THR A 95 20.66 13.96 3.20
N GLY A 96 19.87 13.20 3.96
CA GLY A 96 19.85 13.28 5.42
C GLY A 96 19.05 14.45 6.01
N SER A 97 18.43 15.33 5.21
CA SER A 97 17.63 16.47 5.71
C SER A 97 16.28 16.08 6.34
N GLY A 98 15.93 14.80 6.36
CA GLY A 98 14.67 14.30 6.95
C GLY A 98 13.47 14.31 5.99
N LYS A 99 13.70 14.18 4.67
CA LYS A 99 12.62 14.08 3.67
C LYS A 99 11.59 12.99 3.99
N GLU A 100 12.04 11.82 4.45
CA GLU A 100 11.15 10.73 4.85
C GLU A 100 10.29 11.09 6.07
N ILE A 101 10.86 11.84 7.05
CA ILE A 101 10.10 12.31 8.21
C ILE A 101 8.99 13.27 7.76
N ALA A 102 9.29 14.18 6.84
CA ALA A 102 8.31 15.10 6.27
C ALA A 102 7.21 14.35 5.49
N ALA A 103 7.57 13.32 4.72
CA ALA A 103 6.61 12.49 3.99
C ALA A 103 5.69 11.69 4.93
N ARG A 104 6.23 11.16 6.03
CA ARG A 104 5.43 10.48 7.07
C ARG A 104 4.49 11.43 7.78
N LEU A 105 4.96 12.61 8.14
CA LEU A 105 4.11 13.63 8.76
C LEU A 105 2.96 14.05 7.81
N LEU A 106 3.25 14.17 6.53
CA LEU A 106 2.25 14.46 5.50
C LEU A 106 1.18 13.33 5.45
N HIS A 107 1.61 12.07 5.48
CA HIS A 107 0.71 10.92 5.54
C HIS A 107 -0.15 10.93 6.80
N ASP A 108 0.46 11.13 7.97
CA ASP A 108 -0.23 11.09 9.28
C ASP A 108 -1.27 12.21 9.42
N LEU A 109 -1.06 13.36 8.77
CA LEU A 109 -2.00 14.48 8.74
C LEU A 109 -3.00 14.41 7.56
N SER A 110 -2.86 13.43 6.68
CA SER A 110 -3.73 13.25 5.52
C SER A 110 -5.04 12.53 5.87
N ARG A 111 -5.98 12.55 4.92
CA ARG A 111 -7.21 11.72 5.00
C ARG A 111 -6.91 10.22 4.88
N LEU A 112 -5.71 9.85 4.48
CA LEU A 112 -5.25 8.48 4.28
C LEU A 112 -4.36 7.96 5.41
N ALA A 113 -4.29 8.66 6.56
CA ALA A 113 -3.46 8.33 7.72
C ALA A 113 -3.67 6.90 8.28
N ASN A 114 -4.86 6.33 8.06
CA ASN A 114 -5.17 4.95 8.44
C ASN A 114 -4.82 3.91 7.36
N GLY A 115 -4.37 4.38 6.19
CA GLY A 115 -3.92 3.54 5.08
C GLY A 115 -2.45 3.14 5.22
N PRO A 116 -1.93 2.34 4.28
CA PRO A 116 -0.52 1.97 4.27
C PRO A 116 0.35 3.18 3.89
N PHE A 117 1.51 3.33 4.55
CA PHE A 117 2.62 4.16 4.09
C PHE A 117 3.70 3.25 3.53
N ILE A 118 3.98 3.36 2.24
CA ILE A 118 4.98 2.54 1.56
C ILE A 118 6.07 3.46 1.02
N ALA A 119 7.32 3.22 1.42
CA ALA A 119 8.49 3.92 0.95
C ALA A 119 9.35 3.01 0.07
N ILE A 120 9.89 3.55 -1.02
CA ILE A 120 10.89 2.89 -1.85
C ILE A 120 11.98 3.90 -2.22
N ASN A 121 13.25 3.48 -2.08
CA ASN A 121 14.38 4.26 -2.57
C ASN A 121 14.66 3.89 -4.03
N CYS A 122 14.46 4.86 -4.94
CA CYS A 122 14.58 4.64 -6.38
C CYS A 122 16.03 4.54 -6.85
N GLY A 123 16.98 5.08 -6.09
CA GLY A 123 18.42 4.98 -6.40
C GLY A 123 19.08 3.68 -5.94
N ALA A 124 18.43 2.92 -5.06
CA ALA A 124 19.01 1.72 -4.46
C ALA A 124 18.86 0.45 -5.32
N VAL A 125 18.10 0.49 -6.40
CA VAL A 125 17.74 -0.70 -7.22
C VAL A 125 17.94 -0.44 -8.71
N SER A 126 18.18 -1.52 -9.49
CA SER A 126 18.22 -1.38 -10.95
C SER A 126 16.85 -1.01 -11.52
N ARG A 127 16.83 -0.45 -12.73
CA ARG A 127 15.60 -0.04 -13.42
C ARG A 127 14.57 -1.16 -13.51
N GLU A 128 15.00 -2.35 -13.99
CA GLU A 128 14.11 -3.50 -14.17
C GLU A 128 13.52 -3.96 -12.82
N LEU A 129 14.33 -3.88 -11.76
CA LEU A 129 13.88 -4.25 -10.43
C LEU A 129 12.91 -3.21 -9.87
N LEU A 130 13.16 -1.92 -10.11
CA LEU A 130 12.28 -0.83 -9.70
C LEU A 130 10.92 -0.92 -10.39
N GLU A 131 10.89 -1.17 -11.71
CA GLU A 131 9.65 -1.39 -12.46
C GLU A 131 8.88 -2.60 -11.90
N SER A 132 9.57 -3.71 -11.65
CA SER A 132 8.98 -4.91 -11.06
C SER A 132 8.44 -4.68 -9.64
N GLU A 133 9.13 -3.88 -8.81
CA GLU A 133 8.65 -3.51 -7.47
C GLU A 133 7.43 -2.59 -7.55
N LEU A 134 7.46 -1.56 -8.39
CA LEU A 134 6.37 -0.58 -8.50
C LEU A 134 5.09 -1.18 -9.08
N PHE A 135 5.21 -1.87 -10.20
CA PHE A 135 4.05 -2.37 -10.96
C PHE A 135 3.70 -3.83 -10.67
N GLY A 136 4.65 -4.58 -10.09
CA GLY A 136 4.52 -6.02 -9.89
C GLY A 136 4.90 -6.82 -11.15
N HIS A 137 4.87 -8.13 -11.02
CA HIS A 137 5.14 -9.03 -12.13
C HIS A 137 4.36 -10.34 -12.00
N GLU A 138 4.10 -10.95 -13.14
CA GLU A 138 3.57 -12.31 -13.22
C GLU A 138 4.68 -13.35 -13.12
N LYS A 139 4.32 -14.57 -12.72
CA LYS A 139 5.26 -15.70 -12.70
C LYS A 139 5.82 -15.94 -14.11
N GLY A 140 7.14 -15.96 -14.24
CA GLY A 140 7.83 -16.25 -15.50
C GLY A 140 8.08 -15.02 -16.39
N SER A 141 7.77 -13.80 -15.96
CA SER A 141 7.98 -12.58 -16.75
C SER A 141 9.44 -12.23 -17.00
N PHE A 142 10.36 -12.71 -16.13
CA PHE A 142 11.82 -12.59 -16.31
C PHE A 142 12.55 -13.75 -15.61
N THR A 143 13.85 -13.90 -15.89
CA THR A 143 14.70 -14.91 -15.26
C THR A 143 14.80 -14.66 -13.76
N GLY A 144 14.16 -15.53 -12.96
CA GLY A 144 14.06 -15.37 -11.50
C GLY A 144 12.65 -15.09 -10.98
N ALA A 145 11.67 -14.78 -11.82
CA ALA A 145 10.27 -14.61 -11.46
C ALA A 145 9.59 -15.96 -11.14
N THR A 146 9.92 -16.53 -9.97
CA THR A 146 9.39 -17.86 -9.54
C THR A 146 7.94 -17.81 -9.09
N ALA A 147 7.42 -16.64 -8.71
CA ALA A 147 6.04 -16.41 -8.27
C ALA A 147 5.56 -15.04 -8.76
N ALA A 148 4.25 -14.86 -8.90
CA ALA A 148 3.65 -13.56 -9.15
C ALA A 148 3.78 -12.67 -7.90
N LYS A 149 4.11 -11.38 -8.08
CA LYS A 149 4.25 -10.39 -7.01
C LYS A 149 3.40 -9.15 -7.32
N PRO A 150 2.50 -8.73 -6.43
CA PRO A 150 1.77 -7.47 -6.60
C PRO A 150 2.72 -6.28 -6.45
N GLY A 151 2.50 -5.22 -7.23
CA GLY A 151 3.30 -4.01 -7.19
C GLY A 151 3.02 -3.13 -5.97
N LEU A 152 4.00 -2.28 -5.62
CA LEU A 152 3.89 -1.34 -4.50
C LEU A 152 2.81 -0.28 -4.72
N ILE A 153 2.54 0.11 -5.98
CA ILE A 153 1.44 1.03 -6.33
C ILE A 153 0.10 0.43 -5.88
N ALA A 154 -0.15 -0.83 -6.22
CA ALA A 154 -1.37 -1.52 -5.79
C ALA A 154 -1.42 -1.74 -4.27
N ALA A 155 -0.26 -2.00 -3.65
CA ALA A 155 -0.16 -2.17 -2.21
C ALA A 155 -0.39 -0.85 -1.44
N ALA A 156 -0.06 0.29 -2.04
CA ALA A 156 -0.26 1.63 -1.48
C ALA A 156 -1.70 2.17 -1.65
N GLU A 157 -2.57 1.42 -2.32
CA GLU A 157 -3.96 1.85 -2.54
C GLU A 157 -4.69 2.19 -1.24
N GLY A 158 -5.29 3.37 -1.18
CA GLY A 158 -5.92 3.92 0.03
C GLY A 158 -4.92 4.36 1.09
N GLY A 159 -3.68 4.60 0.71
CA GLY A 159 -2.57 5.08 1.53
C GLY A 159 -1.65 6.04 0.78
N THR A 160 -0.37 5.99 1.10
CA THR A 160 0.66 6.86 0.53
C THR A 160 1.83 6.03 -0.01
N LEU A 161 2.25 6.31 -1.24
CA LEU A 161 3.49 5.83 -1.81
C LEU A 161 4.52 6.96 -1.78
N PHE A 162 5.63 6.75 -1.11
CA PHE A 162 6.77 7.68 -1.05
C PHE A 162 7.91 7.15 -1.91
N LEU A 163 8.28 7.93 -2.93
CA LEU A 163 9.40 7.65 -3.82
C LEU A 163 10.59 8.49 -3.37
N ASP A 164 11.56 7.89 -2.71
CA ASP A 164 12.78 8.58 -2.29
C ASP A 164 13.81 8.55 -3.41
N GLU A 165 14.68 9.57 -3.45
CA GLU A 165 15.74 9.71 -4.45
C GLU A 165 15.23 9.61 -5.91
N LEU A 166 14.10 10.25 -6.18
CA LEU A 166 13.45 10.21 -7.50
C LEU A 166 14.38 10.71 -8.63
N GLY A 167 15.29 11.63 -8.33
CA GLY A 167 16.28 12.14 -9.28
C GLY A 167 17.36 11.13 -9.68
N GLU A 168 17.53 10.05 -8.92
CA GLU A 168 18.50 8.99 -9.20
C GLU A 168 17.89 7.85 -10.02
N MET A 169 16.63 7.98 -10.43
CA MET A 169 16.00 6.99 -11.30
C MET A 169 16.83 6.83 -12.59
N PRO A 170 17.23 5.61 -12.94
CA PRO A 170 17.91 5.37 -14.20
C PRO A 170 16.99 5.72 -15.37
N GLY A 171 17.52 6.60 -16.28
CA GLY A 171 16.82 7.11 -17.47
C GLY A 171 16.53 6.04 -18.53
#